data_e24f2550c0baa890f065f355259b931a
#
_entry.id   e24f2550c0baa890f065f355259b931a
#
_cell.length_a   1.000
_cell.length_b   1.000
_cell.length_c   1.000
_cell.angle_alpha   90.00
_cell.angle_beta   90.00
_cell.angle_gamma   90.00
#
_symmetry.space_group_name_H-M   'P 1'
#
loop_
_entity.id
_entity.type
_entity.pdbx_description
1 polymer ?
#
loop_
_entity_poly.entity_id
_entity_poly.type
_entity_poly.pdbx_seq_one_letter_code
_entity_poly.pdbx_strand_id
1 'polypeptide(L)'
;MKRICALLLTLTLCVGLTLPAGASGAGSWGGVTVSTGDKTTAAIQSDGSLWMWGSNKDGQLGNNGVGNANYTYDGNHPIQTVPLKVLDDVVAVSCGPSHTAAIQSDGSLWMWGWGKDGRLGDGRVELDYHVSAPIKVMDNVAAVSCGDNYTAAIKTDGTLWSWGGNASGQLGTGDVESRRVPTKVMDNVSAVSCGNYTTAVIKTDGSLWMCGSNTYGAIGNGKSGTEANQLLPVKIMDRVSSVSTGGGVTAAIQADGSLWMWVDNRRGTLGNGTQESAQVPVWIMGDVAAVSCGNGVTAVIKTDGSLWMWGSNSTCQLGNGGGGNATHQYAYCQTVPLKVLDQAAAVSVNGHVAAVKTDGTLWMWGDNLTGQVGIGNWGTNNIVPKPTQVMDGVALSSSAVVPSVTPSESTVAGFYDVYKTDYYADAVAWAKASSVTGGTSATTFSPGNAVTRAEAVTFLWRAAGSPVPGTSRSPFADVTDTGAYYYRAVLWASDQGITGGVGNGQFGLSATLTYDQILAMLCRASGGTASGGDWSAAAVSWAAENGLTEGLTFSPKDNCPRSDVVYCLWKQLA
;
A
#
# COMPACT_ATOMS: atom_id res chain seq x y z
N MET A 1 -34.35 58.36 -19.91
CA MET A 1 -33.00 58.58 -19.32
C MET A 1 -32.60 57.29 -18.60
N LYS A 2 -31.85 56.50 -19.28
CA LYS A 2 -31.48 55.14 -18.88
C LYS A 2 -30.11 55.20 -18.18
N ARG A 3 -30.04 54.68 -16.96
CA ARG A 3 -28.76 54.44 -16.27
C ARG A 3 -28.31 53.03 -16.57
N ILE A 4 -27.14 52.89 -17.19
CA ILE A 4 -26.43 51.64 -17.45
C ILE A 4 -25.49 51.43 -16.27
N CYS A 5 -25.66 50.33 -15.52
CA CYS A 5 -24.69 49.85 -14.56
C CYS A 5 -23.63 49.03 -15.33
N ALA A 6 -22.38 49.48 -15.30
CA ALA A 6 -21.23 48.72 -15.78
C ALA A 6 -20.76 47.73 -14.72
N LEU A 7 -20.77 46.45 -15.04
CA LEU A 7 -20.19 45.40 -14.26
C LEU A 7 -18.71 45.29 -14.67
N LEU A 8 -17.78 45.61 -13.75
CA LEU A 8 -16.35 45.35 -13.95
C LEU A 8 -16.11 43.86 -13.75
N LEU A 9 -15.75 43.18 -14.83
CA LEU A 9 -15.19 41.84 -14.82
C LEU A 9 -13.69 41.97 -14.68
N THR A 10 -13.13 41.65 -13.51
CA THR A 10 -11.69 41.51 -13.35
C THR A 10 -11.24 40.18 -13.95
N LEU A 11 -10.63 40.25 -15.10
CA LEU A 11 -9.98 39.13 -15.79
C LEU A 11 -8.64 38.90 -15.09
N THR A 12 -8.53 37.85 -14.27
CA THR A 12 -7.24 37.37 -13.77
C THR A 12 -6.57 36.56 -14.86
N LEU A 13 -5.53 37.13 -15.45
CA LEU A 13 -4.71 36.52 -16.47
C LEU A 13 -3.87 35.40 -15.83
N CYS A 14 -4.28 34.13 -15.93
CA CYS A 14 -3.41 33.00 -15.69
C CYS A 14 -2.43 32.87 -16.86
N VAL A 15 -1.18 33.24 -16.66
CA VAL A 15 -0.09 32.95 -17.59
C VAL A 15 0.12 31.44 -17.54
N GLY A 16 -0.44 30.71 -18.49
CA GLY A 16 -0.16 29.30 -18.71
C GLY A 16 1.22 29.13 -19.30
N LEU A 17 2.15 28.59 -18.51
CA LEU A 17 3.37 27.99 -19.03
C LEU A 17 2.98 26.68 -19.72
N THR A 18 2.91 26.70 -21.04
CA THR A 18 2.76 25.51 -21.88
C THR A 18 4.08 24.74 -21.85
N LEU A 19 4.11 23.62 -21.12
CA LEU A 19 5.10 22.59 -21.33
C LEU A 19 4.81 21.85 -22.64
N PRO A 20 5.83 21.43 -23.40
CA PRO A 20 5.60 20.79 -24.70
C PRO A 20 4.87 19.46 -24.53
N ALA A 21 3.80 19.30 -25.30
CA ALA A 21 3.06 18.05 -25.42
C ALA A 21 3.95 16.99 -26.07
N GLY A 22 4.24 15.91 -25.33
CA GLY A 22 4.94 14.76 -25.88
C GLY A 22 5.47 13.80 -24.82
N ALA A 23 4.59 13.16 -24.03
CA ALA A 23 4.81 11.83 -23.45
C ALA A 23 3.51 11.36 -22.79
N SER A 24 2.64 10.71 -23.54
CA SER A 24 1.53 9.93 -23.03
C SER A 24 2.09 8.66 -22.37
N GLY A 25 1.89 8.48 -21.04
CA GLY A 25 2.10 7.20 -20.38
C GLY A 25 3.19 7.16 -19.31
N ALA A 26 3.53 8.26 -18.65
CA ALA A 26 4.36 8.21 -17.45
C ALA A 26 3.48 8.33 -16.21
N GLY A 27 3.43 7.29 -15.36
CA GLY A 27 2.97 7.40 -14.00
C GLY A 27 3.72 8.54 -13.32
N SER A 28 3.01 9.45 -12.63
CA SER A 28 3.62 10.62 -12.00
C SER A 28 4.68 10.18 -10.98
N TRP A 29 5.95 10.40 -11.30
CA TRP A 29 7.07 10.26 -10.39
C TRP A 29 7.00 11.37 -9.34
N GLY A 30 6.17 11.18 -8.30
CA GLY A 30 6.15 12.08 -7.16
C GLY A 30 7.43 11.92 -6.37
N GLY A 31 8.29 12.93 -6.32
CA GLY A 31 9.48 12.93 -5.49
C GLY A 31 9.11 12.69 -4.01
N VAL A 32 9.86 11.81 -3.32
CA VAL A 32 9.70 11.62 -1.88
C VAL A 32 10.27 12.85 -1.18
N THR A 33 9.41 13.64 -0.56
CA THR A 33 9.77 14.92 0.08
C THR A 33 10.16 14.77 1.55
N VAL A 34 9.86 13.63 2.18
CA VAL A 34 10.28 13.28 3.54
C VAL A 34 10.71 11.82 3.59
N SER A 35 11.85 11.52 4.19
CA SER A 35 12.38 10.16 4.31
C SER A 35 13.02 9.94 5.68
N THR A 36 12.64 8.83 6.33
CA THR A 36 13.24 8.38 7.59
C THR A 36 14.17 7.18 7.34
N GLY A 37 15.43 7.31 7.70
CA GLY A 37 16.35 6.19 7.86
C GLY A 37 16.18 5.51 9.23
N ASP A 38 17.14 4.67 9.64
CA ASP A 38 17.07 4.06 10.99
C ASP A 38 17.14 5.13 12.09
N LYS A 39 18.10 6.05 11.98
CA LYS A 39 18.37 7.11 12.97
C LYS A 39 18.54 8.50 12.32
N THR A 40 18.07 8.68 11.12
CA THR A 40 18.19 9.94 10.37
C THR A 40 16.86 10.32 9.75
N THR A 41 16.66 11.62 9.57
CA THR A 41 15.50 12.17 8.86
C THR A 41 15.99 13.16 7.82
N ALA A 42 15.31 13.15 6.68
CA ALA A 42 15.46 14.10 5.59
C ALA A 42 14.11 14.72 5.24
N ALA A 43 14.09 16.02 4.96
CA ALA A 43 12.92 16.74 4.46
C ALA A 43 13.34 17.75 3.38
N ILE A 44 12.55 17.85 2.33
CA ILE A 44 12.75 18.83 1.26
C ILE A 44 11.73 19.95 1.47
N GLN A 45 12.20 21.19 1.53
CA GLN A 45 11.31 22.35 1.56
C GLN A 45 10.80 22.73 0.17
N SER A 46 9.77 23.54 0.12
CA SER A 46 9.11 23.98 -1.13
C SER A 46 10.03 24.79 -2.05
N ASP A 47 11.14 25.32 -1.53
CA ASP A 47 12.20 25.99 -2.30
C ASP A 47 13.23 25.02 -2.91
N GLY A 48 13.06 23.68 -2.70
CA GLY A 48 13.98 22.65 -3.15
C GLY A 48 15.18 22.41 -2.23
N SER A 49 15.27 23.10 -1.09
CA SER A 49 16.34 22.85 -0.13
C SER A 49 16.13 21.56 0.66
N LEU A 50 17.18 20.72 0.73
CA LEU A 50 17.21 19.49 1.52
C LEU A 50 17.72 19.78 2.93
N TRP A 51 16.96 19.38 3.93
CA TRP A 51 17.29 19.47 5.34
C TRP A 51 17.42 18.09 5.96
N MET A 52 18.46 17.87 6.79
CA MET A 52 18.74 16.58 7.41
C MET A 52 19.09 16.74 8.90
N TRP A 53 18.78 15.70 9.67
CA TRP A 53 19.10 15.63 11.11
C TRP A 53 19.09 14.19 11.61
N GLY A 54 19.54 13.97 12.86
CA GLY A 54 19.71 12.66 13.50
C GLY A 54 21.18 12.25 13.59
N SER A 55 21.45 10.95 13.48
CA SER A 55 22.79 10.37 13.55
C SER A 55 23.66 10.77 12.35
N ASN A 56 24.93 11.06 12.63
CA ASN A 56 25.95 11.31 11.61
C ASN A 56 27.18 10.40 11.76
N LYS A 57 27.00 9.26 12.41
CA LYS A 57 28.08 8.29 12.68
C LYS A 57 28.85 7.89 11.42
N ASP A 58 28.10 7.69 10.34
CA ASP A 58 28.62 7.19 9.06
C ASP A 58 28.73 8.30 8.00
N GLY A 59 28.56 9.57 8.39
CA GLY A 59 28.54 10.70 7.45
C GLY A 59 27.21 10.85 6.68
N GLN A 60 26.18 10.10 7.07
CA GLN A 60 24.91 9.99 6.36
C GLN A 60 24.07 11.28 6.32
N LEU A 61 24.44 12.32 7.07
CA LEU A 61 23.84 13.65 6.96
C LEU A 61 24.40 14.47 5.79
N GLY A 62 25.60 14.15 5.27
CA GLY A 62 26.18 14.86 4.12
C GLY A 62 26.71 16.27 4.42
N ASN A 63 26.97 16.60 5.69
CA ASN A 63 27.38 17.90 6.18
C ASN A 63 28.85 17.98 6.60
N ASN A 64 29.73 17.22 5.94
CA ASN A 64 31.17 17.08 6.24
C ASN A 64 31.48 16.48 7.63
N GLY A 65 30.60 15.63 8.13
CA GLY A 65 30.82 14.92 9.40
C GLY A 65 30.57 15.77 10.65
N VAL A 66 29.97 16.94 10.53
CA VAL A 66 29.71 17.86 11.64
C VAL A 66 28.38 17.51 12.32
N GLY A 67 28.23 17.83 13.62
CA GLY A 67 27.00 17.74 14.38
C GLY A 67 26.94 18.85 15.44
N ASN A 68 25.75 19.13 15.97
CA ASN A 68 25.57 20.10 17.06
C ASN A 68 25.63 19.45 18.46
N ALA A 69 25.70 18.13 18.52
CA ALA A 69 25.88 17.35 19.76
C ALA A 69 26.62 16.04 19.46
N ASN A 70 27.02 15.32 20.51
CA ASN A 70 27.68 14.02 20.40
C ASN A 70 26.88 12.95 21.16
N TYR A 71 26.63 11.84 20.51
CA TYR A 71 26.06 10.63 21.12
C TYR A 71 27.19 9.75 21.67
N THR A 72 27.12 9.41 22.96
CA THR A 72 28.24 8.81 23.69
C THR A 72 28.03 7.35 24.12
N TYR A 73 26.85 6.79 23.86
CA TYR A 73 26.50 5.42 24.33
C TYR A 73 27.36 4.32 23.67
N ASP A 74 27.71 4.49 22.38
CA ASP A 74 28.48 3.51 21.61
C ASP A 74 29.73 4.08 20.92
N GLY A 75 30.27 5.21 21.41
CA GLY A 75 31.57 5.69 20.93
C GLY A 75 31.71 7.17 20.58
N ASN A 76 30.90 8.08 21.07
CA ASN A 76 31.04 9.53 20.87
C ASN A 76 30.93 9.98 19.39
N HIS A 77 29.79 9.69 18.78
CA HIS A 77 29.51 10.04 17.37
C HIS A 77 28.79 11.38 17.23
N PRO A 78 29.05 12.16 16.17
CA PRO A 78 28.31 13.40 15.92
C PRO A 78 26.84 13.12 15.60
N ILE A 79 25.95 13.95 16.16
CA ILE A 79 24.52 13.96 15.90
C ILE A 79 24.05 15.38 15.63
N GLN A 80 22.98 15.51 14.86
CA GLN A 80 22.32 16.75 14.58
C GLN A 80 20.90 16.70 15.13
N THR A 81 20.59 17.50 16.14
CA THR A 81 19.35 17.41 16.92
C THR A 81 18.24 18.34 16.43
N VAL A 82 18.53 19.17 15.44
CA VAL A 82 17.59 20.09 14.77
C VAL A 82 17.83 20.02 13.26
N PRO A 83 16.84 20.34 12.41
CA PRO A 83 17.03 20.38 10.97
C PRO A 83 18.22 21.26 10.53
N LEU A 84 19.07 20.74 9.64
CA LEU A 84 20.22 21.43 9.06
C LEU A 84 20.16 21.32 7.54
N LYS A 85 20.27 22.44 6.82
CA LYS A 85 20.32 22.48 5.36
C LYS A 85 21.62 21.86 4.84
N VAL A 86 21.49 20.95 3.84
CA VAL A 86 22.61 20.18 3.29
C VAL A 86 22.82 20.42 1.78
N LEU A 87 21.74 20.51 1.01
CA LEU A 87 21.80 20.58 -0.44
C LEU A 87 20.66 21.45 -0.99
N ASP A 88 20.85 22.06 -2.14
CA ASP A 88 19.85 22.83 -2.88
C ASP A 88 19.35 22.07 -4.12
N ASP A 89 18.24 22.54 -4.68
CA ASP A 89 17.65 22.04 -5.94
C ASP A 89 17.26 20.55 -5.89
N VAL A 90 16.91 20.01 -4.71
CA VAL A 90 16.55 18.61 -4.51
C VAL A 90 15.05 18.40 -4.75
N VAL A 91 14.73 17.36 -5.52
CA VAL A 91 13.34 16.96 -5.85
C VAL A 91 12.93 15.62 -5.23
N ALA A 92 13.90 14.79 -4.83
CA ALA A 92 13.63 13.52 -4.16
C ALA A 92 14.78 13.14 -3.22
N VAL A 93 14.45 12.46 -2.10
CA VAL A 93 15.42 11.96 -1.12
C VAL A 93 15.02 10.58 -0.66
N SER A 94 16.01 9.72 -0.40
CA SER A 94 15.84 8.40 0.22
C SER A 94 16.94 8.14 1.23
N CYS A 95 16.56 7.84 2.47
CA CYS A 95 17.47 7.51 3.56
C CYS A 95 17.47 6.01 3.83
N GLY A 96 18.61 5.36 3.66
CA GLY A 96 18.90 4.05 4.23
C GLY A 96 19.34 4.17 5.69
N PRO A 97 19.70 3.05 6.36
CA PRO A 97 20.20 3.07 7.74
C PRO A 97 21.48 3.88 7.92
N SER A 98 22.37 3.86 6.93
CA SER A 98 23.72 4.44 7.03
C SER A 98 24.17 5.20 5.78
N HIS A 99 23.31 5.36 4.78
CA HIS A 99 23.60 6.11 3.55
C HIS A 99 22.34 6.84 3.08
N THR A 100 22.56 7.87 2.28
CA THR A 100 21.50 8.73 1.76
C THR A 100 21.69 8.96 0.27
N ALA A 101 20.58 9.03 -0.44
CA ALA A 101 20.50 9.37 -1.85
C ALA A 101 19.58 10.58 -2.05
N ALA A 102 19.98 11.53 -2.91
CA ALA A 102 19.15 12.65 -3.33
C ALA A 102 19.21 12.84 -4.83
N ILE A 103 18.09 13.23 -5.43
CA ILE A 103 17.98 13.58 -6.84
C ILE A 103 17.79 15.10 -6.92
N GLN A 104 18.63 15.79 -7.68
CA GLN A 104 18.43 17.20 -7.99
C GLN A 104 17.49 17.39 -9.19
N SER A 105 17.00 18.60 -9.37
CA SER A 105 16.04 18.95 -10.43
C SER A 105 16.55 18.73 -11.86
N ASP A 106 17.87 18.66 -12.04
CA ASP A 106 18.52 18.30 -13.30
C ASP A 106 18.57 16.78 -13.59
N GLY A 107 18.04 15.95 -12.65
CA GLY A 107 18.07 14.50 -12.74
C GLY A 107 19.39 13.86 -12.29
N SER A 108 20.32 14.63 -11.71
CA SER A 108 21.55 14.07 -11.15
C SER A 108 21.28 13.39 -9.79
N LEU A 109 21.83 12.18 -9.62
CA LEU A 109 21.78 11.42 -8.37
C LEU A 109 23.05 11.64 -7.56
N TRP A 110 22.88 12.04 -6.32
CA TRP A 110 23.92 12.28 -5.34
C TRP A 110 23.80 11.29 -4.18
N MET A 111 24.94 10.74 -3.72
CA MET A 111 25.03 9.73 -2.67
C MET A 111 26.04 10.14 -1.62
N TRP A 112 25.80 9.74 -0.35
CA TRP A 112 26.74 9.92 0.77
C TRP A 112 26.41 8.98 1.92
N GLY A 113 27.30 8.92 2.93
CA GLY A 113 27.21 8.03 4.06
C GLY A 113 28.21 6.87 3.97
N TRP A 114 27.87 5.73 4.53
CA TRP A 114 28.71 4.54 4.56
C TRP A 114 28.78 3.84 3.20
N GLY A 115 30.01 3.63 2.70
CA GLY A 115 30.24 3.04 1.38
C GLY A 115 30.47 1.54 1.35
N LYS A 116 30.38 0.87 2.50
CA LYS A 116 30.55 -0.59 2.59
C LYS A 116 29.67 -1.34 1.58
N ASP A 117 30.18 -2.45 1.06
CA ASP A 117 29.54 -3.32 0.06
C ASP A 117 29.25 -2.64 -1.29
N GLY A 118 29.75 -1.40 -1.47
CA GLY A 118 29.52 -0.63 -2.70
C GLY A 118 28.17 0.10 -2.78
N ARG A 119 27.43 0.23 -1.66
CA ARG A 119 26.08 0.83 -1.63
C ARG A 119 25.98 2.27 -2.13
N LEU A 120 27.10 3.01 -2.21
CA LEU A 120 27.15 4.35 -2.78
C LEU A 120 27.27 4.34 -4.31
N GLY A 121 27.71 3.25 -4.93
CA GLY A 121 27.79 3.12 -6.39
C GLY A 121 28.93 3.90 -7.03
N ASP A 122 29.90 4.39 -6.28
CA ASP A 122 31.01 5.24 -6.73
C ASP A 122 32.23 4.46 -7.24
N GLY A 123 32.15 3.12 -7.26
CA GLY A 123 33.20 2.23 -7.78
C GLY A 123 34.38 2.00 -6.86
N ARG A 124 34.42 2.59 -5.67
CA ARG A 124 35.52 2.40 -4.71
C ARG A 124 35.67 0.96 -4.28
N VAL A 125 36.89 0.55 -4.03
CA VAL A 125 37.24 -0.84 -3.67
C VAL A 125 37.54 -1.01 -2.18
N GLU A 126 37.68 0.06 -1.43
CA GLU A 126 37.84 0.03 0.01
C GLU A 126 36.65 -0.67 0.67
N LEU A 127 36.93 -1.54 1.63
CA LEU A 127 35.90 -2.36 2.27
C LEU A 127 35.06 -1.59 3.30
N ASP A 128 35.63 -0.53 3.86
CA ASP A 128 35.01 0.28 4.90
C ASP A 128 35.44 1.75 4.75
N TYR A 129 34.57 2.57 4.16
CA TYR A 129 34.81 3.99 3.95
C TYR A 129 33.51 4.79 4.12
N HIS A 130 33.67 6.05 4.47
CA HIS A 130 32.58 6.98 4.70
C HIS A 130 32.72 8.20 3.79
N VAL A 131 31.61 8.63 3.21
CA VAL A 131 31.52 9.83 2.39
C VAL A 131 30.61 10.81 3.12
N SER A 132 31.21 11.84 3.72
CA SER A 132 30.50 12.80 4.58
C SER A 132 29.96 14.03 3.84
N ALA A 133 30.14 14.11 2.53
CA ALA A 133 29.57 15.13 1.66
C ALA A 133 28.94 14.48 0.42
N PRO A 134 27.88 15.07 -0.17
CA PRO A 134 27.26 14.52 -1.38
C PRO A 134 28.25 14.36 -2.54
N ILE A 135 28.27 13.17 -3.18
CA ILE A 135 29.01 12.89 -4.40
C ILE A 135 28.05 12.48 -5.52
N LYS A 136 28.27 12.99 -6.73
CA LYS A 136 27.46 12.65 -7.91
C LYS A 136 27.82 11.23 -8.41
N VAL A 137 26.80 10.40 -8.63
CA VAL A 137 26.97 8.99 -9.03
C VAL A 137 26.35 8.69 -10.40
N MET A 138 25.24 9.33 -10.76
CA MET A 138 24.50 9.00 -11.97
C MET A 138 23.73 10.22 -12.49
N ASP A 139 23.45 10.24 -13.79
CA ASP A 139 22.59 11.23 -14.44
C ASP A 139 21.29 10.60 -14.97
N ASN A 140 20.31 11.46 -15.26
CA ASN A 140 19.00 11.07 -15.81
C ASN A 140 18.24 10.10 -14.88
N VAL A 141 18.26 10.36 -13.58
CA VAL A 141 17.55 9.56 -12.58
C VAL A 141 16.19 10.19 -12.28
N ALA A 142 15.13 9.37 -12.33
CA ALA A 142 13.76 9.76 -12.05
C ALA A 142 13.33 9.35 -10.63
N ALA A 143 13.84 8.24 -10.08
CA ALA A 143 13.52 7.77 -8.74
C ALA A 143 14.69 6.99 -8.12
N VAL A 144 14.80 7.02 -6.79
CA VAL A 144 15.80 6.29 -6.02
C VAL A 144 15.19 5.71 -4.74
N SER A 145 15.64 4.53 -4.34
CA SER A 145 15.29 3.88 -3.09
C SER A 145 16.52 3.25 -2.44
N CYS A 146 16.80 3.61 -1.20
CA CYS A 146 17.87 3.05 -0.39
C CYS A 146 17.33 1.89 0.47
N GLY A 147 17.93 0.70 0.31
CA GLY A 147 17.72 -0.44 1.21
C GLY A 147 18.70 -0.42 2.39
N ASP A 148 18.87 -1.56 3.06
CA ASP A 148 19.77 -1.68 4.22
C ASP A 148 21.25 -1.48 3.82
N ASN A 149 21.70 -2.23 2.81
CA ASN A 149 23.08 -2.21 2.33
C ASN A 149 23.21 -2.11 0.81
N TYR A 150 22.17 -1.64 0.12
CA TYR A 150 22.12 -1.52 -1.33
C TYR A 150 21.23 -0.34 -1.73
N THR A 151 21.27 0.01 -2.99
CA THR A 151 20.48 1.09 -3.58
C THR A 151 19.93 0.65 -4.93
N ALA A 152 18.73 1.09 -5.25
CA ALA A 152 18.15 0.96 -6.57
C ALA A 152 17.65 2.31 -7.09
N ALA A 153 17.83 2.56 -8.39
CA ALA A 153 17.40 3.77 -9.04
C ALA A 153 16.74 3.47 -10.39
N ILE A 154 15.78 4.30 -10.76
CA ILE A 154 15.11 4.24 -12.04
C ILE A 154 15.54 5.46 -12.84
N LYS A 155 15.99 5.24 -14.07
CA LYS A 155 16.30 6.32 -14.99
C LYS A 155 15.04 6.87 -15.66
N THR A 156 15.18 8.07 -16.24
CA THR A 156 14.09 8.74 -16.98
C THR A 156 13.60 7.95 -18.20
N ASP A 157 14.40 6.98 -18.68
CA ASP A 157 14.03 6.05 -19.76
C ASP A 157 13.27 4.80 -19.25
N GLY A 158 12.96 4.72 -17.94
CA GLY A 158 12.26 3.60 -17.32
C GLY A 158 13.12 2.36 -17.04
N THR A 159 14.45 2.46 -17.13
CA THR A 159 15.36 1.37 -16.77
C THR A 159 15.68 1.37 -15.29
N LEU A 160 15.62 0.17 -14.67
CA LEU A 160 16.01 -0.06 -13.27
C LEU A 160 17.49 -0.44 -13.18
N TRP A 161 18.20 0.20 -12.27
CA TRP A 161 19.59 -0.02 -11.93
C TRP A 161 19.72 -0.30 -10.44
N SER A 162 20.55 -1.26 -10.03
CA SER A 162 20.81 -1.58 -8.62
C SER A 162 22.30 -1.79 -8.35
N TRP A 163 22.72 -1.53 -7.11
CA TRP A 163 24.11 -1.69 -6.66
C TRP A 163 24.17 -1.80 -5.15
N GLY A 164 25.32 -2.26 -4.63
CA GLY A 164 25.54 -2.52 -3.20
C GLY A 164 25.60 -4.00 -2.89
N GLY A 165 25.27 -4.37 -1.67
CA GLY A 165 25.23 -5.74 -1.18
C GLY A 165 24.18 -6.60 -1.86
N ASN A 166 24.52 -7.88 -2.12
CA ASN A 166 23.65 -8.81 -2.86
C ASN A 166 23.56 -10.22 -2.26
N ALA A 167 23.95 -10.41 -1.02
CA ALA A 167 24.03 -11.74 -0.40
C ALA A 167 22.72 -12.56 -0.42
N SER A 168 21.58 -11.92 -0.62
CA SER A 168 20.25 -12.55 -0.73
C SER A 168 19.64 -12.45 -2.12
N GLY A 169 20.34 -11.90 -3.12
CA GLY A 169 19.82 -11.65 -4.46
C GLY A 169 18.96 -10.38 -4.55
N GLN A 170 19.08 -9.47 -3.58
CA GLN A 170 18.26 -8.24 -3.53
C GLN A 170 18.51 -7.26 -4.68
N LEU A 171 19.62 -7.39 -5.40
CA LEU A 171 19.88 -6.59 -6.61
C LEU A 171 19.09 -7.09 -7.83
N GLY A 172 18.59 -8.35 -7.81
CA GLY A 172 17.84 -8.92 -8.93
C GLY A 172 18.69 -9.26 -10.16
N THR A 173 20.01 -9.43 -10.01
CA THR A 173 20.97 -9.67 -11.09
C THR A 173 21.12 -11.15 -11.49
N GLY A 174 20.47 -12.08 -10.79
CA GLY A 174 20.54 -13.52 -11.04
C GLY A 174 21.66 -14.23 -10.29
N ASP A 175 22.41 -13.52 -9.45
CA ASP A 175 23.50 -14.01 -8.63
C ASP A 175 23.45 -13.40 -7.21
N VAL A 176 24.48 -13.65 -6.39
CA VAL A 176 24.64 -13.10 -5.03
C VAL A 176 25.85 -12.17 -4.89
N GLU A 177 26.42 -11.75 -6.02
CA GLU A 177 27.61 -10.91 -6.04
C GLU A 177 27.25 -9.43 -5.84
N SER A 178 27.93 -8.77 -4.89
CA SER A 178 27.78 -7.33 -4.66
C SER A 178 28.26 -6.51 -5.85
N ARG A 179 27.61 -5.38 -6.11
CA ARG A 179 27.95 -4.44 -7.20
C ARG A 179 28.40 -3.11 -6.62
N ARG A 180 29.59 -2.66 -7.03
CA ARG A 180 30.16 -1.37 -6.56
C ARG A 180 29.80 -0.19 -7.47
N VAL A 181 29.19 -0.50 -8.61
CA VAL A 181 28.71 0.50 -9.58
C VAL A 181 27.27 0.16 -9.98
N PRO A 182 26.48 1.15 -10.37
CA PRO A 182 25.14 0.90 -10.87
C PRO A 182 25.12 -0.13 -12.00
N THR A 183 24.30 -1.18 -11.84
CA THR A 183 24.15 -2.30 -12.78
C THR A 183 22.69 -2.38 -13.24
N LYS A 184 22.46 -2.41 -14.55
CA LYS A 184 21.10 -2.50 -15.13
C LYS A 184 20.46 -3.85 -14.80
N VAL A 185 19.20 -3.84 -14.34
CA VAL A 185 18.43 -5.03 -13.95
C VAL A 185 17.27 -5.32 -14.88
N MET A 186 16.44 -4.31 -15.19
CA MET A 186 15.27 -4.53 -16.04
C MET A 186 14.78 -3.24 -16.70
N ASP A 187 13.87 -3.39 -17.65
CA ASP A 187 13.24 -2.30 -18.41
C ASP A 187 11.76 -2.15 -18.05
N ASN A 188 11.18 -1.02 -18.46
CA ASN A 188 9.76 -0.69 -18.28
C ASN A 188 9.34 -0.67 -16.80
N VAL A 189 10.14 -0.04 -15.94
CA VAL A 189 9.89 0.09 -14.52
C VAL A 189 9.27 1.45 -14.23
N SER A 190 8.20 1.42 -13.41
CA SER A 190 7.47 2.61 -12.96
C SER A 190 7.70 2.95 -11.50
N ALA A 191 8.02 2.02 -10.62
CA ALA A 191 8.35 2.30 -9.22
C ALA A 191 9.29 1.23 -8.65
N VAL A 192 10.07 1.60 -7.62
CA VAL A 192 10.93 0.69 -6.88
C VAL A 192 10.86 1.02 -5.38
N SER A 193 10.85 -0.01 -4.55
CA SER A 193 10.97 0.10 -3.09
C SER A 193 11.98 -0.93 -2.59
N CYS A 194 12.99 -0.46 -1.87
CA CYS A 194 14.05 -1.28 -1.28
C CYS A 194 13.79 -1.46 0.21
N GLY A 195 13.65 -2.71 0.64
CA GLY A 195 13.60 -3.09 2.06
C GLY A 195 14.98 -3.46 2.60
N ASN A 196 15.01 -4.24 3.69
CA ASN A 196 16.28 -4.66 4.28
C ASN A 196 17.11 -5.49 3.29
N TYR A 197 16.52 -6.53 2.73
CA TYR A 197 17.14 -7.45 1.76
C TYR A 197 16.16 -7.87 0.66
N THR A 198 15.11 -7.09 0.41
CA THR A 198 14.07 -7.36 -0.59
C THR A 198 13.84 -6.14 -1.45
N THR A 199 13.67 -6.34 -2.73
CA THR A 199 13.36 -5.29 -3.69
C THR A 199 12.00 -5.56 -4.33
N ALA A 200 11.12 -4.59 -4.26
CA ALA A 200 9.84 -4.58 -4.94
C ALA A 200 9.88 -3.61 -6.13
N VAL A 201 9.41 -4.05 -7.28
CA VAL A 201 9.43 -3.30 -8.52
C VAL A 201 8.05 -3.32 -9.16
N ILE A 202 7.50 -2.16 -9.47
CA ILE A 202 6.28 -2.05 -10.28
C ILE A 202 6.70 -1.71 -11.71
N LYS A 203 6.21 -2.50 -12.68
CA LYS A 203 6.40 -2.19 -14.10
C LYS A 203 5.34 -1.22 -14.61
N THR A 204 5.58 -0.65 -15.78
CA THR A 204 4.66 0.30 -16.43
C THR A 204 3.30 -0.30 -16.79
N ASP A 205 3.18 -1.62 -16.81
CA ASP A 205 1.92 -2.35 -16.97
C ASP A 205 1.17 -2.58 -15.65
N GLY A 206 1.69 -2.07 -14.53
CA GLY A 206 1.11 -2.24 -13.19
C GLY A 206 1.41 -3.60 -12.54
N SER A 207 2.24 -4.45 -13.13
CA SER A 207 2.64 -5.70 -12.49
C SER A 207 3.71 -5.48 -11.42
N LEU A 208 3.54 -6.11 -10.25
CA LEU A 208 4.49 -6.12 -9.13
C LEU A 208 5.42 -7.32 -9.24
N TRP A 209 6.71 -7.05 -9.17
CA TRP A 209 7.79 -8.03 -9.19
C TRP A 209 8.66 -7.89 -7.94
N MET A 210 9.13 -9.01 -7.40
CA MET A 210 9.91 -9.04 -6.16
C MET A 210 11.16 -9.89 -6.32
N CYS A 211 12.29 -9.46 -5.69
CA CYS A 211 13.50 -10.26 -5.56
C CYS A 211 14.17 -10.05 -4.19
N GLY A 212 15.15 -10.88 -3.87
CA GLY A 212 15.90 -10.83 -2.63
C GLY A 212 15.51 -11.92 -1.63
N SER A 213 15.67 -11.62 -0.34
CA SER A 213 15.44 -12.54 0.76
C SER A 213 13.97 -12.95 0.87
N ASN A 214 13.75 -14.27 1.04
CA ASN A 214 12.43 -14.83 1.31
C ASN A 214 12.40 -15.63 2.64
N THR A 215 13.35 -15.36 3.52
CA THR A 215 13.51 -16.09 4.80
C THR A 215 12.21 -16.11 5.60
N TYR A 216 11.45 -15.02 5.59
CA TYR A 216 10.19 -14.85 6.32
C TYR A 216 8.98 -14.73 5.40
N GLY A 217 9.10 -15.08 4.11
CA GLY A 217 8.00 -14.99 3.14
C GLY A 217 7.78 -13.58 2.56
N ALA A 218 8.76 -12.67 2.69
CA ALA A 218 8.64 -11.28 2.24
C ALA A 218 8.43 -11.10 0.73
N ILE A 219 8.75 -12.11 -0.08
CA ILE A 219 8.49 -12.12 -1.54
C ILE A 219 7.00 -12.27 -1.84
N GLY A 220 6.22 -12.99 -1.02
CA GLY A 220 4.77 -13.13 -1.23
C GLY A 220 4.37 -14.22 -2.21
N ASN A 221 5.26 -15.15 -2.54
CA ASN A 221 5.02 -16.24 -3.51
C ASN A 221 4.58 -17.58 -2.86
N GLY A 222 4.15 -17.56 -1.59
CA GLY A 222 3.72 -18.74 -0.82
C GLY A 222 4.86 -19.60 -0.30
N LYS A 223 6.12 -19.14 -0.44
CA LYS A 223 7.31 -19.86 0.04
C LYS A 223 8.02 -19.04 1.11
N SER A 224 8.81 -19.71 1.95
CA SER A 224 9.69 -19.07 2.94
C SER A 224 10.93 -19.93 3.19
N GLY A 225 11.95 -19.34 3.83
CA GLY A 225 13.25 -19.94 4.07
C GLY A 225 14.34 -19.39 3.15
N THR A 226 15.59 -19.56 3.53
CA THR A 226 16.74 -19.05 2.77
C THR A 226 16.86 -19.66 1.37
N GLU A 227 16.45 -20.92 1.21
CA GLU A 227 16.43 -21.61 -0.08
C GLU A 227 15.33 -21.07 -1.03
N ALA A 228 14.40 -20.27 -0.50
CA ALA A 228 13.34 -19.64 -1.28
C ALA A 228 13.70 -18.23 -1.76
N ASN A 229 14.92 -17.73 -1.49
CA ASN A 229 15.39 -16.44 -1.98
C ASN A 229 15.25 -16.33 -3.50
N GLN A 230 14.89 -15.14 -3.98
CA GLN A 230 14.71 -14.89 -5.41
C GLN A 230 15.86 -14.03 -5.94
N LEU A 231 16.76 -14.65 -6.72
CA LEU A 231 17.92 -13.95 -7.30
C LEU A 231 17.55 -13.10 -8.52
N LEU A 232 16.42 -13.41 -9.16
CA LEU A 232 15.80 -12.64 -10.24
C LEU A 232 14.41 -12.20 -9.81
N PRO A 233 13.93 -11.04 -10.29
CA PRO A 233 12.57 -10.60 -10.01
C PRO A 233 11.51 -11.62 -10.48
N VAL A 234 10.57 -11.97 -9.60
CA VAL A 234 9.42 -12.84 -9.90
C VAL A 234 8.13 -12.05 -9.75
N LYS A 235 7.17 -12.28 -10.64
CA LYS A 235 5.87 -11.60 -10.62
C LYS A 235 5.03 -12.10 -9.44
N ILE A 236 4.43 -11.18 -8.69
CA ILE A 236 3.60 -11.48 -7.51
C ILE A 236 2.13 -11.14 -7.74
N MET A 237 1.83 -9.96 -8.27
CA MET A 237 0.45 -9.53 -8.51
C MET A 237 0.37 -8.49 -9.63
N ASP A 238 -0.84 -8.21 -10.07
CA ASP A 238 -1.16 -7.21 -11.10
C ASP A 238 -1.88 -6.00 -10.50
N ARG A 239 -1.97 -4.92 -11.30
CA ARG A 239 -2.72 -3.70 -11.01
C ARG A 239 -2.21 -2.95 -9.77
N VAL A 240 -0.92 -3.05 -9.46
CA VAL A 240 -0.31 -2.36 -8.34
C VAL A 240 0.05 -0.93 -8.77
N SER A 241 -0.41 0.05 -7.99
CA SER A 241 -0.12 1.48 -8.17
C SER A 241 1.00 1.96 -7.26
N SER A 242 1.17 1.34 -6.09
CA SER A 242 2.19 1.71 -5.11
C SER A 242 2.65 0.50 -4.30
N VAL A 243 3.91 0.49 -3.88
CA VAL A 243 4.49 -0.57 -3.04
C VAL A 243 5.45 0.03 -2.02
N SER A 244 5.46 -0.51 -0.82
CA SER A 244 6.43 -0.20 0.23
C SER A 244 6.95 -1.47 0.86
N THR A 245 8.28 -1.58 0.98
CA THR A 245 8.94 -2.70 1.67
C THR A 245 9.84 -2.17 2.78
N GLY A 246 9.82 -2.82 3.95
CA GLY A 246 10.69 -2.44 5.06
C GLY A 246 10.49 -3.35 6.27
N GLY A 247 11.57 -3.68 7.00
CA GLY A 247 11.48 -4.51 8.21
C GLY A 247 10.92 -5.93 8.00
N GLY A 248 11.05 -6.49 6.78
CA GLY A 248 10.49 -7.80 6.43
C GLY A 248 9.00 -7.78 6.05
N VAL A 249 8.40 -6.60 5.95
CA VAL A 249 7.00 -6.36 5.54
C VAL A 249 6.97 -5.91 4.09
N THR A 250 5.96 -6.36 3.35
CA THR A 250 5.63 -5.77 2.04
C THR A 250 4.16 -5.39 2.02
N ALA A 251 3.90 -4.17 1.56
CA ALA A 251 2.56 -3.62 1.37
C ALA A 251 2.42 -3.11 -0.06
N ALA A 252 1.34 -3.49 -0.73
CA ALA A 252 1.02 -3.08 -2.09
C ALA A 252 -0.38 -2.45 -2.13
N ILE A 253 -0.50 -1.31 -2.78
CA ILE A 253 -1.79 -0.67 -3.07
C ILE A 253 -2.11 -0.98 -4.52
N GLN A 254 -3.28 -1.55 -4.78
CA GLN A 254 -3.78 -1.69 -6.14
C GLN A 254 -4.40 -0.37 -6.65
N ALA A 255 -4.64 -0.30 -7.95
CA ALA A 255 -5.20 0.89 -8.60
C ALA A 255 -6.61 1.28 -8.09
N ASP A 256 -7.31 0.35 -7.43
CA ASP A 256 -8.61 0.55 -6.80
C ASP A 256 -8.52 1.11 -5.36
N GLY A 257 -7.32 1.36 -4.86
CA GLY A 257 -7.08 1.80 -3.49
C GLY A 257 -7.12 0.68 -2.45
N SER A 258 -7.18 -0.58 -2.86
CA SER A 258 -7.10 -1.72 -1.93
C SER A 258 -5.66 -1.96 -1.48
N LEU A 259 -5.48 -2.11 -0.17
CA LEU A 259 -4.19 -2.44 0.46
C LEU A 259 -4.08 -3.94 0.67
N TRP A 260 -3.01 -4.51 0.15
CA TRP A 260 -2.61 -5.89 0.31
C TRP A 260 -1.26 -5.97 1.00
N MET A 261 -1.13 -6.90 1.97
CA MET A 261 0.11 -7.04 2.75
C MET A 261 0.48 -8.50 2.94
N TRP A 262 1.79 -8.75 3.10
CA TRP A 262 2.34 -10.04 3.50
C TRP A 262 3.63 -9.83 4.28
N VAL A 263 3.90 -10.74 5.24
CA VAL A 263 4.95 -10.46 6.22
C VAL A 263 5.11 -11.53 7.29
N ASP A 264 6.20 -11.43 8.03
CA ASP A 264 6.30 -11.91 9.41
C ASP A 264 5.45 -11.01 10.33
N ASN A 265 4.29 -11.51 10.79
CA ASN A 265 3.28 -10.73 11.51
C ASN A 265 3.39 -10.82 13.05
N ARG A 266 4.48 -11.31 13.60
CA ARG A 266 4.66 -11.45 15.07
C ARG A 266 4.45 -10.14 15.86
N ARG A 267 4.60 -9.00 15.22
CA ARG A 267 4.38 -7.65 15.78
C ARG A 267 3.04 -7.02 15.38
N GLY A 268 2.12 -7.78 14.77
CA GLY A 268 0.84 -7.28 14.30
C GLY A 268 0.93 -6.33 13.09
N THR A 269 2.01 -6.39 12.34
CA THR A 269 2.32 -5.48 11.21
C THR A 269 1.37 -5.59 10.03
N LEU A 270 0.62 -6.69 9.89
CA LEU A 270 -0.46 -6.82 8.89
C LEU A 270 -1.69 -5.95 9.21
N GLY A 271 -1.97 -5.69 10.49
CA GLY A 271 -3.15 -4.92 10.87
C GLY A 271 -4.49 -5.65 10.73
N ASN A 272 -4.47 -6.97 10.54
CA ASN A 272 -5.66 -7.81 10.34
C ASN A 272 -6.25 -8.38 11.64
N GLY A 273 -5.82 -7.90 12.80
CA GLY A 273 -6.27 -8.34 14.13
C GLY A 273 -5.52 -9.56 14.67
N THR A 274 -4.59 -10.14 13.90
CA THR A 274 -3.82 -11.33 14.30
C THR A 274 -2.32 -11.04 14.44
N GLN A 275 -1.55 -12.05 14.88
CA GLN A 275 -0.08 -12.07 14.85
C GLN A 275 0.45 -13.21 13.97
N GLU A 276 -0.42 -13.81 13.15
CA GLU A 276 -0.04 -14.88 12.24
C GLU A 276 0.55 -14.32 10.95
N SER A 277 1.68 -14.87 10.53
CA SER A 277 2.41 -14.44 9.33
C SER A 277 1.68 -14.87 8.06
N ALA A 278 1.76 -14.05 7.02
CA ALA A 278 1.21 -14.34 5.69
C ALA A 278 2.35 -14.39 4.67
N GLN A 279 2.45 -15.49 3.92
CA GLN A 279 3.46 -15.70 2.87
C GLN A 279 2.92 -15.40 1.46
N VAL A 280 1.68 -14.98 1.38
CA VAL A 280 0.99 -14.52 0.16
C VAL A 280 0.28 -13.21 0.46
N PRO A 281 0.02 -12.36 -0.55
CA PRO A 281 -0.75 -11.14 -0.37
C PRO A 281 -2.12 -11.41 0.29
N VAL A 282 -2.42 -10.72 1.40
CA VAL A 282 -3.72 -10.71 2.05
C VAL A 282 -4.30 -9.31 2.03
N TRP A 283 -5.59 -9.21 1.74
CA TRP A 283 -6.30 -7.93 1.75
C TRP A 283 -6.44 -7.39 3.18
N ILE A 284 -6.19 -6.10 3.38
CA ILE A 284 -6.25 -5.44 4.69
C ILE A 284 -7.39 -4.42 4.76
N MET A 285 -7.42 -3.48 3.81
CA MET A 285 -8.44 -2.42 3.79
C MET A 285 -8.52 -1.77 2.40
N GLY A 286 -9.59 -0.99 2.19
CA GLY A 286 -9.76 -0.13 1.01
C GLY A 286 -9.55 1.35 1.31
N ASP A 287 -9.70 2.17 0.27
CA ASP A 287 -9.59 3.63 0.30
C ASP A 287 -8.21 4.13 0.72
N VAL A 288 -7.15 3.40 0.33
CA VAL A 288 -5.76 3.73 0.67
C VAL A 288 -5.12 4.55 -0.45
N ALA A 289 -4.57 5.72 -0.09
CA ALA A 289 -3.85 6.61 -1.00
C ALA A 289 -2.32 6.40 -0.93
N ALA A 290 -1.77 6.12 0.25
CA ALA A 290 -0.35 5.90 0.44
C ALA A 290 -0.06 4.92 1.58
N VAL A 291 1.07 4.21 1.48
CA VAL A 291 1.56 3.29 2.52
C VAL A 291 3.06 3.44 2.72
N SER A 292 3.51 3.36 3.96
CA SER A 292 4.93 3.29 4.33
C SER A 292 5.13 2.20 5.39
N CYS A 293 6.09 1.32 5.14
CA CYS A 293 6.46 0.21 6.02
C CYS A 293 7.90 0.34 6.48
N GLY A 294 8.14 0.18 7.77
CA GLY A 294 9.51 0.18 8.33
C GLY A 294 9.55 -0.32 9.76
N ASN A 295 10.58 -1.08 10.10
CA ASN A 295 10.93 -1.54 11.45
C ASN A 295 9.76 -2.16 12.26
N GLY A 296 8.89 -2.91 11.57
CA GLY A 296 7.74 -3.56 12.18
C GLY A 296 6.55 -2.63 12.44
N VAL A 297 6.49 -1.48 11.76
CA VAL A 297 5.40 -0.51 11.79
C VAL A 297 4.85 -0.32 10.38
N THR A 298 3.54 -0.18 10.28
CA THR A 298 2.86 0.19 9.04
C THR A 298 2.09 1.50 9.26
N ALA A 299 2.25 2.43 8.34
CA ALA A 299 1.49 3.68 8.26
C ALA A 299 0.76 3.78 6.93
N VAL A 300 -0.49 4.19 6.96
CA VAL A 300 -1.37 4.31 5.80
C VAL A 300 -2.07 5.67 5.83
N ILE A 301 -2.02 6.37 4.71
CA ILE A 301 -2.87 7.54 4.48
C ILE A 301 -4.06 7.08 3.64
N LYS A 302 -5.26 7.33 4.13
CA LYS A 302 -6.49 7.07 3.38
C LYS A 302 -6.80 8.21 2.40
N THR A 303 -7.69 7.97 1.46
CA THR A 303 -8.13 8.96 0.46
C THR A 303 -8.79 10.20 1.07
N ASP A 304 -9.28 10.11 2.32
CA ASP A 304 -9.80 11.24 3.09
C ASP A 304 -8.70 12.06 3.81
N GLY A 305 -7.43 11.70 3.64
CA GLY A 305 -6.28 12.34 4.29
C GLY A 305 -6.06 11.90 5.74
N SER A 306 -6.79 10.94 6.27
CA SER A 306 -6.53 10.40 7.61
C SER A 306 -5.33 9.45 7.61
N LEU A 307 -4.44 9.61 8.60
CA LEU A 307 -3.29 8.74 8.83
C LEU A 307 -3.65 7.66 9.85
N TRP A 308 -3.44 6.42 9.49
CA TRP A 308 -3.66 5.23 10.30
C TRP A 308 -2.36 4.46 10.48
N MET A 309 -2.13 3.94 11.69
CA MET A 309 -0.90 3.22 12.02
C MET A 309 -1.17 1.98 12.85
N TRP A 310 -0.28 0.99 12.71
CA TRP A 310 -0.31 -0.25 13.50
C TRP A 310 1.06 -0.95 13.48
N GLY A 311 1.18 -2.06 14.22
CA GLY A 311 2.43 -2.80 14.40
C GLY A 311 3.10 -2.50 15.73
N SER A 312 4.42 -2.48 15.75
CA SER A 312 5.25 -2.25 16.94
C SER A 312 5.07 -0.85 17.53
N ASN A 313 5.05 -0.74 18.87
CA ASN A 313 4.97 0.54 19.60
C ASN A 313 6.00 0.65 20.74
N SER A 314 7.10 -0.09 20.65
CA SER A 314 8.12 -0.16 21.73
C SER A 314 8.83 1.17 22.00
N THR A 315 8.88 2.05 21.00
CA THR A 315 9.46 3.41 21.08
C THR A 315 8.41 4.47 20.75
N CYS A 316 7.14 4.23 21.04
CA CYS A 316 6.00 5.12 20.78
C CYS A 316 5.82 5.51 19.31
N GLN A 317 6.26 4.67 18.38
CA GLN A 317 6.18 4.96 16.96
C GLN A 317 4.74 5.04 16.43
N LEU A 318 3.72 4.58 17.19
CA LEU A 318 2.32 4.75 16.80
C LEU A 318 1.73 6.13 17.13
N GLY A 319 2.44 6.97 17.87
CA GLY A 319 2.01 8.35 18.14
C GLY A 319 0.74 8.49 19.00
N ASN A 320 0.28 7.41 19.63
CA ASN A 320 -0.96 7.38 20.43
C ASN A 320 -0.79 7.79 21.90
N GLY A 321 0.40 8.26 22.28
CA GLY A 321 0.75 8.62 23.67
C GLY A 321 1.04 7.40 24.56
N GLY A 322 0.87 6.18 24.05
CA GLY A 322 1.23 4.94 24.72
C GLY A 322 2.58 4.45 24.20
N GLY A 323 3.49 4.15 25.10
CA GLY A 323 4.76 3.58 24.74
C GLY A 323 5.31 2.87 25.94
N GLY A 324 5.88 1.72 25.74
CA GLY A 324 6.01 0.91 26.87
C GLY A 324 7.38 0.79 27.45
N ASN A 325 7.44 0.65 28.71
CA ASN A 325 8.46 -0.09 29.44
C ASN A 325 8.07 -1.59 29.44
N ALA A 326 7.92 -2.20 28.25
CA ALA A 326 7.61 -3.61 28.18
C ALA A 326 8.84 -4.47 28.49
N THR A 327 8.66 -5.36 29.41
CA THR A 327 9.62 -6.43 29.74
C THR A 327 9.64 -7.53 28.67
N HIS A 328 8.78 -7.48 27.64
CA HIS A 328 8.67 -8.50 26.58
C HIS A 328 8.56 -7.82 25.21
N GLN A 329 9.40 -8.24 24.28
CA GLN A 329 9.59 -7.69 22.93
C GLN A 329 8.29 -7.57 22.09
N TYR A 330 7.21 -8.28 22.42
CA TYR A 330 5.93 -8.31 21.69
C TYR A 330 4.73 -7.79 22.50
N ALA A 331 4.93 -7.25 23.70
CA ALA A 331 3.83 -6.83 24.58
C ALA A 331 3.20 -5.48 24.18
N TYR A 332 3.85 -4.69 23.31
CA TYR A 332 3.39 -3.39 22.84
C TYR A 332 3.30 -3.38 21.33
N CYS A 333 2.32 -4.10 20.80
CA CYS A 333 1.96 -4.03 19.39
C CYS A 333 0.47 -3.73 19.25
N GLN A 334 0.13 -3.04 18.17
CA GLN A 334 -1.23 -2.76 17.73
C GLN A 334 -1.53 -3.63 16.52
N THR A 335 -2.45 -4.57 16.65
CA THR A 335 -2.77 -5.55 15.60
C THR A 335 -3.88 -5.09 14.64
N VAL A 336 -4.51 -3.94 14.92
CA VAL A 336 -5.56 -3.33 14.09
C VAL A 336 -5.22 -1.87 13.80
N PRO A 337 -5.65 -1.31 12.67
CA PRO A 337 -5.40 0.09 12.33
C PRO A 337 -5.92 1.07 13.40
N LEU A 338 -5.08 2.02 13.81
CA LEU A 338 -5.38 3.11 14.75
C LEU A 338 -5.22 4.44 14.02
N LYS A 339 -6.25 5.30 14.04
CA LYS A 339 -6.16 6.66 13.50
C LYS A 339 -5.29 7.55 14.39
N VAL A 340 -4.32 8.25 13.79
CA VAL A 340 -3.32 9.07 14.51
C VAL A 340 -3.41 10.54 14.16
N LEU A 341 -3.63 10.88 12.89
CA LEU A 341 -3.57 12.26 12.40
C LEU A 341 -4.60 12.47 11.30
N ASP A 342 -5.06 13.72 11.14
CA ASP A 342 -5.86 14.17 9.99
C ASP A 342 -5.03 15.05 9.06
N GLN A 343 -5.48 15.20 7.82
CA GLN A 343 -4.87 16.04 6.80
C GLN A 343 -3.41 15.65 6.47
N ALA A 344 -3.07 14.37 6.56
CA ALA A 344 -1.77 13.86 6.14
C ALA A 344 -1.69 13.82 4.61
N ALA A 345 -0.57 14.31 4.06
CA ALA A 345 -0.24 14.31 2.64
C ALA A 345 0.90 13.33 2.30
N ALA A 346 1.84 13.14 3.24
CA ALA A 346 2.93 12.18 3.10
C ALA A 346 3.30 11.58 4.46
N VAL A 347 3.84 10.36 4.45
CA VAL A 347 4.33 9.69 5.67
C VAL A 347 5.54 8.81 5.32
N SER A 348 6.53 8.82 6.20
CA SER A 348 7.67 7.92 6.17
C SER A 348 7.89 7.32 7.55
N VAL A 349 8.06 5.99 7.62
CA VAL A 349 8.24 5.29 8.90
C VAL A 349 9.49 4.44 8.92
N ASN A 350 10.15 4.44 10.09
CA ASN A 350 11.19 3.49 10.45
C ASN A 350 11.14 3.28 11.98
N GLY A 351 12.22 3.51 12.75
CA GLY A 351 12.20 3.57 14.22
C GLY A 351 11.46 4.80 14.77
N HIS A 352 11.31 5.81 13.96
CA HIS A 352 10.54 7.04 14.18
C HIS A 352 9.69 7.34 12.95
N VAL A 353 8.81 8.32 13.07
CA VAL A 353 7.82 8.65 12.04
C VAL A 353 7.90 10.12 11.68
N ALA A 354 7.83 10.38 10.39
CA ALA A 354 7.70 11.71 9.81
C ALA A 354 6.42 11.78 8.97
N ALA A 355 5.52 12.70 9.28
CA ALA A 355 4.29 12.94 8.53
C ALA A 355 4.19 14.40 8.11
N VAL A 356 3.94 14.64 6.84
CA VAL A 356 3.69 15.97 6.28
C VAL A 356 2.19 16.16 6.12
N LYS A 357 1.66 17.25 6.64
CA LYS A 357 0.26 17.62 6.43
C LYS A 357 0.06 18.37 5.12
N THR A 358 -1.19 18.47 4.68
CA THR A 358 -1.60 19.19 3.47
C THR A 358 -1.29 20.70 3.50
N ASP A 359 -1.04 21.26 4.68
CA ASP A 359 -0.58 22.64 4.87
C ASP A 359 0.95 22.82 4.79
N GLY A 360 1.69 21.74 4.53
CA GLY A 360 3.17 21.73 4.45
C GLY A 360 3.87 21.67 5.82
N THR A 361 3.16 21.45 6.91
CA THR A 361 3.77 21.26 8.23
C THR A 361 4.28 19.83 8.40
N LEU A 362 5.50 19.68 8.95
CA LEU A 362 6.12 18.39 9.27
C LEU A 362 5.90 18.07 10.76
N TRP A 363 5.34 16.89 11.00
CA TRP A 363 5.08 16.33 12.32
C TRP A 363 5.89 15.06 12.54
N MET A 364 6.56 14.93 13.70
CA MET A 364 7.46 13.84 14.01
C MET A 364 7.18 13.23 15.38
N TRP A 365 7.45 11.92 15.53
CA TRP A 365 7.34 11.20 16.80
C TRP A 365 8.08 9.86 16.75
N GLY A 366 8.13 9.16 17.90
CA GLY A 366 8.79 7.87 18.04
C GLY A 366 10.16 7.95 18.69
N ASP A 367 11.09 7.10 18.27
CA ASP A 367 12.45 7.06 18.78
C ASP A 367 13.19 8.38 18.53
N ASN A 368 13.87 8.89 19.57
CA ASN A 368 14.65 10.12 19.50
C ASN A 368 16.04 9.97 20.14
N LEU A 369 16.57 8.76 20.14
CA LEU A 369 17.83 8.41 20.78
C LEU A 369 19.02 9.25 20.29
N THR A 370 19.02 9.59 19.01
CA THR A 370 20.10 10.35 18.34
C THR A 370 19.61 11.71 17.78
N GLY A 371 18.48 12.23 18.27
CA GLY A 371 17.93 13.50 17.83
C GLY A 371 17.17 13.42 16.50
N GLN A 372 16.82 12.22 16.03
CA GLN A 372 16.16 12.00 14.74
C GLN A 372 14.75 12.59 14.63
N VAL A 373 14.11 12.99 15.74
CA VAL A 373 12.85 13.74 15.73
C VAL A 373 13.07 15.24 15.45
N GLY A 374 14.26 15.79 15.71
CA GLY A 374 14.61 17.15 15.27
C GLY A 374 14.13 18.29 16.19
N ILE A 375 13.79 18.01 17.45
CA ILE A 375 13.25 18.99 18.42
C ILE A 375 14.28 19.57 19.40
N GLY A 376 15.57 19.38 19.12
CA GLY A 376 16.68 19.93 19.91
C GLY A 376 17.11 19.09 21.11
N ASN A 377 16.35 18.07 21.50
CA ASN A 377 16.71 17.10 22.54
C ASN A 377 17.00 15.70 21.94
N TRP A 378 17.58 14.81 22.76
CA TRP A 378 17.97 13.46 22.36
C TRP A 378 18.25 12.56 23.57
N GLY A 379 18.41 11.24 23.35
CA GLY A 379 18.80 10.28 24.36
C GLY A 379 17.68 9.34 24.82
N THR A 380 18.01 8.34 25.62
CA THR A 380 17.13 7.23 26.01
C THR A 380 15.82 7.63 26.70
N ASN A 381 15.77 8.81 27.34
CA ASN A 381 14.59 9.31 28.02
C ASN A 381 13.80 10.33 27.20
N ASN A 382 14.16 10.53 25.93
CA ASN A 382 13.59 11.57 25.07
C ASN A 382 12.76 10.98 23.91
N ILE A 383 12.14 9.82 24.10
CA ILE A 383 11.12 9.30 23.16
C ILE A 383 9.98 10.31 23.03
N VAL A 384 9.50 10.55 21.82
CA VAL A 384 8.40 11.47 21.53
C VAL A 384 7.11 10.68 21.29
N PRO A 385 6.19 10.61 22.28
CA PRO A 385 5.08 9.66 22.24
C PRO A 385 3.87 10.12 21.43
N LYS A 386 3.87 11.38 20.95
CA LYS A 386 2.76 11.97 20.16
C LYS A 386 3.31 12.81 19.03
N PRO A 387 2.54 12.95 17.92
CA PRO A 387 2.91 13.85 16.84
C PRO A 387 3.25 15.25 17.37
N THR A 388 4.46 15.71 17.04
CA THR A 388 5.01 17.01 17.43
C THR A 388 5.47 17.74 16.18
N GLN A 389 5.05 18.99 15.98
CA GLN A 389 5.45 19.80 14.82
C GLN A 389 6.93 20.19 14.93
N VAL A 390 7.68 20.02 13.83
CA VAL A 390 9.13 20.26 13.78
C VAL A 390 9.49 21.41 12.83
N MET A 391 8.84 21.48 11.67
CA MET A 391 9.09 22.55 10.71
C MET A 391 7.87 22.81 9.82
N ASP A 392 7.88 23.97 9.16
CA ASP A 392 6.90 24.41 8.17
C ASP A 392 7.52 24.41 6.77
N GLY A 393 6.68 24.54 5.73
CA GLY A 393 7.13 24.75 4.37
C GLY A 393 7.75 23.52 3.70
N VAL A 394 7.51 22.32 4.22
CA VAL A 394 7.93 21.07 3.55
C VAL A 394 7.16 20.91 2.26
N ALA A 395 7.88 20.58 1.19
CA ALA A 395 7.30 20.37 -0.13
C ALA A 395 6.26 19.25 -0.07
N LEU A 396 5.11 19.50 -0.69
CA LEU A 396 4.16 18.43 -0.98
C LEU A 396 4.60 17.76 -2.28
N SER A 397 4.70 16.44 -2.29
CA SER A 397 4.95 15.73 -3.54
C SER A 397 3.82 16.04 -4.53
N SER A 398 4.14 16.21 -5.80
CA SER A 398 3.12 16.45 -6.85
C SER A 398 2.10 15.31 -6.97
N SER A 399 2.36 14.16 -6.37
CA SER A 399 1.44 13.04 -6.21
C SER A 399 0.56 13.13 -4.96
N ALA A 400 0.77 14.11 -4.05
CA ALA A 400 -0.13 14.38 -2.93
C ALA A 400 -1.42 15.14 -3.34
N VAL A 401 -1.55 15.52 -4.61
CA VAL A 401 -2.87 15.70 -5.20
C VAL A 401 -3.46 14.30 -5.26
N VAL A 402 -4.32 13.95 -4.27
CA VAL A 402 -5.30 12.88 -4.46
C VAL A 402 -5.87 13.15 -5.86
N PRO A 403 -5.62 12.31 -6.86
CA PRO A 403 -6.33 12.49 -8.10
C PRO A 403 -7.79 12.42 -7.68
N SER A 404 -8.55 13.47 -7.93
CA SER A 404 -9.95 13.27 -8.17
C SER A 404 -9.95 12.34 -9.37
N VAL A 405 -9.99 11.02 -9.11
CA VAL A 405 -10.02 10.00 -10.15
C VAL A 405 -11.36 10.24 -10.81
N THR A 406 -11.34 11.12 -11.81
CA THR A 406 -12.42 11.12 -12.79
C THR A 406 -12.40 9.72 -13.37
N PRO A 407 -13.54 9.01 -13.40
CA PRO A 407 -13.62 7.69 -14.02
C PRO A 407 -12.95 7.79 -15.38
N SER A 408 -11.89 7.01 -15.61
CA SER A 408 -11.30 6.95 -16.94
C SER A 408 -12.39 6.38 -17.86
N GLU A 409 -12.40 6.73 -19.13
CA GLU A 409 -13.32 6.14 -20.11
C GLU A 409 -13.26 4.60 -20.16
N SER A 410 -12.24 4.00 -19.51
CA SER A 410 -12.03 2.56 -19.40
C SER A 410 -12.72 1.90 -18.20
N THR A 411 -13.23 2.67 -17.19
CA THR A 411 -13.92 2.11 -16.03
C THR A 411 -15.41 1.86 -16.30
N VAL A 412 -16.03 0.98 -15.50
CA VAL A 412 -17.40 0.53 -15.69
C VAL A 412 -18.29 0.96 -14.54
N ALA A 413 -19.48 1.46 -14.87
CA ALA A 413 -20.53 1.79 -13.93
C ALA A 413 -20.13 2.79 -12.83
N GLY A 414 -19.03 3.55 -13.01
CA GLY A 414 -18.49 4.49 -12.03
C GLY A 414 -17.71 3.81 -10.88
N PHE A 415 -17.38 2.54 -11.02
CA PHE A 415 -16.46 1.83 -10.13
C PHE A 415 -15.03 1.92 -10.66
N TYR A 416 -14.09 2.40 -9.85
CA TYR A 416 -12.69 2.54 -10.25
C TYR A 416 -11.93 1.22 -10.32
N ASP A 417 -12.45 0.18 -9.70
CA ASP A 417 -11.90 -1.17 -9.60
C ASP A 417 -12.55 -2.18 -10.58
N VAL A 418 -13.33 -1.69 -11.56
CA VAL A 418 -13.93 -2.49 -12.64
C VAL A 418 -13.62 -1.85 -13.99
N TYR A 419 -12.91 -2.58 -14.85
CA TYR A 419 -12.46 -2.09 -16.15
C TYR A 419 -13.23 -2.77 -17.29
N LYS A 420 -13.39 -2.09 -18.42
CA LYS A 420 -14.06 -2.63 -19.62
C LYS A 420 -13.42 -3.92 -20.15
N THR A 421 -12.15 -4.16 -19.80
CA THR A 421 -11.40 -5.37 -20.16
C THR A 421 -11.64 -6.54 -19.22
N ASP A 422 -12.30 -6.35 -18.09
CA ASP A 422 -12.60 -7.42 -17.14
C ASP A 422 -13.73 -8.28 -17.69
N TYR A 423 -13.61 -9.62 -17.58
CA TYR A 423 -14.63 -10.55 -18.09
C TYR A 423 -16.01 -10.35 -17.44
N TYR A 424 -16.05 -9.77 -16.25
CA TYR A 424 -17.27 -9.45 -15.48
C TYR A 424 -17.77 -8.02 -15.68
N ALA A 425 -17.15 -7.22 -16.54
CA ALA A 425 -17.46 -5.78 -16.70
C ALA A 425 -18.93 -5.50 -17.01
N ASP A 426 -19.48 -6.20 -18.01
CA ASP A 426 -20.88 -6.05 -18.40
C ASP A 426 -21.83 -6.52 -17.30
N ALA A 427 -21.47 -7.57 -16.59
CA ALA A 427 -22.24 -8.08 -15.45
C ALA A 427 -22.32 -7.07 -14.31
N VAL A 428 -21.20 -6.38 -14.01
CA VAL A 428 -21.18 -5.32 -12.98
C VAL A 428 -21.97 -4.10 -13.43
N ALA A 429 -21.87 -3.70 -14.70
CA ALA A 429 -22.66 -2.62 -15.25
C ALA A 429 -24.16 -2.92 -15.14
N TRP A 430 -24.58 -4.11 -15.51
CA TRP A 430 -25.96 -4.60 -15.35
C TRP A 430 -26.38 -4.61 -13.88
N ALA A 431 -25.58 -5.16 -12.97
CA ALA A 431 -25.92 -5.28 -11.57
C ALA A 431 -26.12 -3.92 -10.88
N LYS A 432 -25.34 -2.91 -11.28
CA LYS A 432 -25.52 -1.54 -10.80
C LYS A 432 -26.77 -0.89 -11.38
N ALA A 433 -26.98 -1.00 -12.69
CA ALA A 433 -28.14 -0.45 -13.38
C ALA A 433 -29.46 -1.06 -12.87
N SER A 434 -29.46 -2.37 -12.58
CA SER A 434 -30.61 -3.11 -12.04
C SER A 434 -30.73 -3.03 -10.52
N SER A 435 -29.91 -2.23 -9.85
CA SER A 435 -29.88 -2.08 -8.38
C SER A 435 -29.68 -3.39 -7.60
N VAL A 436 -29.07 -4.39 -8.22
CA VAL A 436 -28.68 -5.66 -7.57
C VAL A 436 -27.62 -5.38 -6.52
N THR A 437 -26.62 -4.55 -6.87
CA THR A 437 -25.59 -4.10 -5.93
C THR A 437 -25.15 -2.67 -6.26
N GLY A 438 -24.86 -1.88 -5.22
CA GLY A 438 -24.25 -0.56 -5.33
C GLY A 438 -22.72 -0.57 -5.18
N GLY A 439 -22.12 -1.77 -5.10
CA GLY A 439 -20.70 -1.94 -4.73
C GLY A 439 -20.50 -2.05 -3.22
N THR A 440 -19.24 -2.04 -2.79
CA THR A 440 -18.84 -1.96 -1.37
C THR A 440 -18.74 -0.51 -0.90
N SER A 441 -18.58 0.42 -1.85
CA SER A 441 -18.72 1.87 -1.66
C SER A 441 -19.37 2.50 -2.89
N ALA A 442 -19.56 3.82 -2.88
CA ALA A 442 -20.09 4.56 -4.04
C ALA A 442 -19.21 4.40 -5.31
N THR A 443 -17.92 4.13 -5.12
CA THR A 443 -16.90 4.12 -6.19
C THR A 443 -16.11 2.81 -6.30
N THR A 444 -16.34 1.83 -5.42
CA THR A 444 -15.67 0.53 -5.43
C THR A 444 -16.68 -0.62 -5.46
N PHE A 445 -16.43 -1.61 -6.29
CA PHE A 445 -17.19 -2.84 -6.40
C PHE A 445 -16.59 -3.97 -5.55
N SER A 446 -15.27 -4.00 -5.43
CA SER A 446 -14.44 -5.02 -4.76
C SER A 446 -14.61 -6.41 -5.38
N PRO A 447 -14.23 -6.60 -6.66
CA PRO A 447 -14.52 -7.80 -7.42
C PRO A 447 -13.94 -9.08 -6.82
N GLY A 448 -12.75 -9.01 -6.20
CA GLY A 448 -12.06 -10.15 -5.59
C GLY A 448 -12.57 -10.55 -4.19
N ASN A 449 -13.43 -9.75 -3.56
CA ASN A 449 -13.91 -10.07 -2.20
C ASN A 449 -14.86 -11.26 -2.22
N ALA A 450 -14.65 -12.20 -1.29
CA ALA A 450 -15.59 -13.29 -1.06
C ALA A 450 -16.95 -12.74 -0.59
N VAL A 451 -18.03 -13.29 -1.14
CA VAL A 451 -19.39 -12.85 -0.81
C VAL A 451 -19.91 -13.61 0.41
N THR A 452 -20.48 -12.86 1.34
CA THR A 452 -21.16 -13.46 2.50
C THR A 452 -22.54 -14.01 2.10
N ARG A 453 -23.08 -14.93 2.93
CA ARG A 453 -24.41 -15.50 2.70
C ARG A 453 -25.50 -14.43 2.69
N ALA A 454 -25.39 -13.42 3.56
CA ALA A 454 -26.34 -12.29 3.61
C ALA A 454 -26.30 -11.46 2.32
N GLU A 455 -25.11 -11.20 1.77
CA GLU A 455 -24.94 -10.46 0.51
C GLU A 455 -25.49 -11.28 -0.67
N ALA A 456 -25.16 -12.57 -0.75
CA ALA A 456 -25.58 -13.43 -1.86
C ALA A 456 -27.11 -13.51 -1.99
N VAL A 457 -27.82 -13.78 -0.87
CA VAL A 457 -29.30 -13.82 -0.93
C VAL A 457 -29.89 -12.44 -1.21
N THR A 458 -29.21 -11.34 -0.82
CA THR A 458 -29.64 -9.98 -1.14
C THR A 458 -29.50 -9.69 -2.63
N PHE A 459 -28.42 -10.13 -3.25
CA PHE A 459 -28.23 -9.99 -4.70
C PHE A 459 -29.28 -10.78 -5.48
N LEU A 460 -29.52 -12.05 -5.10
CA LEU A 460 -30.56 -12.90 -5.67
C LEU A 460 -31.96 -12.26 -5.54
N TRP A 461 -32.32 -11.80 -4.36
CA TRP A 461 -33.62 -11.18 -4.08
C TRP A 461 -33.84 -9.91 -4.91
N ARG A 462 -32.82 -9.04 -5.00
CA ARG A 462 -32.88 -7.83 -5.79
C ARG A 462 -32.94 -8.13 -7.28
N ALA A 463 -32.16 -9.09 -7.76
CA ALA A 463 -32.19 -9.55 -9.14
C ALA A 463 -33.57 -10.13 -9.53
N ALA A 464 -34.27 -10.76 -8.57
CA ALA A 464 -35.65 -11.21 -8.76
C ALA A 464 -36.71 -10.09 -8.65
N GLY A 465 -36.30 -8.82 -8.57
CA GLY A 465 -37.22 -7.68 -8.47
C GLY A 465 -37.71 -7.38 -7.05
N SER A 466 -37.01 -7.84 -6.05
CA SER A 466 -37.30 -7.60 -4.62
C SER A 466 -38.70 -8.03 -4.17
N PRO A 467 -39.14 -9.29 -4.46
CA PRO A 467 -40.48 -9.75 -4.14
C PRO A 467 -40.76 -9.71 -2.64
N VAL A 468 -42.03 -9.49 -2.29
CA VAL A 468 -42.46 -9.46 -0.89
C VAL A 468 -42.40 -10.88 -0.32
N PRO A 469 -41.69 -11.12 0.81
CA PRO A 469 -41.69 -12.43 1.47
C PRO A 469 -43.09 -12.86 1.92
N GLY A 470 -43.36 -14.14 1.87
CA GLY A 470 -44.62 -14.71 2.35
C GLY A 470 -44.74 -14.73 3.90
N THR A 471 -43.60 -14.64 4.59
CA THR A 471 -43.51 -14.59 6.06
C THR A 471 -42.96 -13.25 6.52
N SER A 472 -43.36 -12.84 7.74
CA SER A 472 -42.86 -11.62 8.40
C SER A 472 -41.84 -11.90 9.52
N ARG A 473 -41.63 -13.19 9.86
CA ARG A 473 -40.70 -13.63 10.90
C ARG A 473 -39.65 -14.56 10.34
N SER A 474 -38.41 -14.32 10.74
CA SER A 474 -37.29 -15.20 10.37
C SER A 474 -37.38 -16.55 11.07
N PRO A 475 -37.17 -17.67 10.36
CA PRO A 475 -36.99 -18.98 11.00
C PRO A 475 -35.60 -19.15 11.60
N PHE A 476 -34.70 -18.20 11.47
CA PHE A 476 -33.30 -18.28 11.91
C PHE A 476 -33.06 -17.41 13.15
N ALA A 477 -32.35 -17.94 14.13
CA ALA A 477 -32.09 -17.28 15.41
C ALA A 477 -31.09 -16.11 15.31
N ASP A 478 -30.22 -16.13 14.31
CA ASP A 478 -29.23 -15.06 14.03
C ASP A 478 -29.76 -13.95 13.12
N VAL A 479 -31.02 -14.03 12.66
CA VAL A 479 -31.65 -13.04 11.77
C VAL A 479 -32.76 -12.32 12.53
N THR A 480 -32.38 -11.36 13.38
CA THR A 480 -33.27 -10.68 14.31
C THR A 480 -33.52 -9.19 14.00
N ASP A 481 -32.57 -8.54 13.30
CA ASP A 481 -32.68 -7.14 12.92
C ASP A 481 -33.60 -6.98 11.71
N THR A 482 -34.83 -6.58 11.95
CA THR A 482 -35.86 -6.37 10.90
C THR A 482 -35.59 -5.17 9.99
N GLY A 483 -34.70 -4.26 10.40
CA GLY A 483 -34.25 -3.09 9.63
C GLY A 483 -33.03 -3.38 8.76
N ALA A 484 -32.38 -4.51 8.94
CA ALA A 484 -31.18 -4.85 8.18
C ALA A 484 -31.45 -5.04 6.68
N TYR A 485 -30.50 -4.65 5.84
CA TYR A 485 -30.60 -4.70 4.38
C TYR A 485 -30.89 -6.11 3.83
N TYR A 486 -30.48 -7.15 4.54
CA TYR A 486 -30.64 -8.56 4.17
C TYR A 486 -31.93 -9.20 4.71
N TYR A 487 -32.64 -8.57 5.65
CA TYR A 487 -33.73 -9.23 6.39
C TYR A 487 -34.80 -9.80 5.45
N ARG A 488 -35.35 -8.95 4.56
CA ARG A 488 -36.37 -9.38 3.59
C ARG A 488 -35.86 -10.41 2.59
N ALA A 489 -34.60 -10.29 2.18
CA ALA A 489 -33.97 -11.22 1.27
C ALA A 489 -33.82 -12.63 1.89
N VAL A 490 -33.46 -12.70 3.18
CA VAL A 490 -33.35 -13.96 3.92
C VAL A 490 -34.73 -14.62 4.06
N LEU A 491 -35.77 -13.87 4.41
CA LEU A 491 -37.13 -14.38 4.49
C LEU A 491 -37.58 -14.97 3.14
N TRP A 492 -37.45 -14.20 2.07
CA TRP A 492 -37.80 -14.64 0.73
C TRP A 492 -37.03 -15.88 0.29
N ALA A 493 -35.70 -15.92 0.50
CA ALA A 493 -34.88 -17.07 0.11
C ALA A 493 -35.24 -18.34 0.89
N SER A 494 -35.65 -18.20 2.15
CA SER A 494 -36.18 -19.30 2.97
C SER A 494 -37.56 -19.75 2.49
N ASP A 495 -38.49 -18.83 2.22
CA ASP A 495 -39.84 -19.12 1.73
C ASP A 495 -39.81 -19.85 0.38
N GLN A 496 -38.88 -19.49 -0.50
CA GLN A 496 -38.68 -20.12 -1.82
C GLN A 496 -37.85 -21.41 -1.79
N GLY A 497 -37.40 -21.84 -0.61
CA GLY A 497 -36.54 -23.04 -0.48
C GLY A 497 -35.15 -22.90 -1.11
N ILE A 498 -34.69 -21.65 -1.38
CA ILE A 498 -33.37 -21.38 -1.96
C ILE A 498 -32.28 -21.76 -0.97
N THR A 499 -32.50 -21.49 0.33
CA THR A 499 -31.55 -21.82 1.40
C THR A 499 -32.28 -22.22 2.70
N GLY A 500 -31.73 -23.23 3.39
CA GLY A 500 -32.12 -23.64 4.73
C GLY A 500 -31.17 -23.20 5.85
N GLY A 501 -30.24 -22.26 5.56
CA GLY A 501 -29.22 -21.83 6.49
C GLY A 501 -28.03 -22.79 6.60
N VAL A 502 -27.28 -22.69 7.71
CA VAL A 502 -26.07 -23.51 7.98
C VAL A 502 -26.32 -24.65 8.98
N GLY A 503 -27.57 -24.86 9.38
CA GLY A 503 -27.96 -25.82 10.43
C GLY A 503 -28.19 -25.17 11.79
N ASN A 504 -28.67 -25.95 12.74
CA ASN A 504 -28.95 -25.53 14.12
C ASN A 504 -29.80 -24.25 14.25
N GLY A 505 -30.72 -24.02 13.30
CA GLY A 505 -31.57 -22.84 13.31
C GLY A 505 -30.81 -21.51 13.01
N GLN A 506 -29.62 -21.58 12.46
CA GLN A 506 -28.80 -20.43 12.10
C GLN A 506 -28.79 -20.22 10.57
N PHE A 507 -28.85 -18.97 10.14
CA PHE A 507 -28.67 -18.60 8.73
C PHE A 507 -27.20 -18.55 8.34
N GLY A 508 -26.33 -18.06 9.25
CA GLY A 508 -24.90 -17.87 9.03
C GLY A 508 -24.60 -16.59 8.23
N LEU A 509 -25.11 -15.44 8.68
CA LEU A 509 -25.08 -14.15 7.97
C LEU A 509 -23.71 -13.76 7.41
N SER A 510 -22.66 -13.93 8.22
CA SER A 510 -21.27 -13.55 7.88
C SER A 510 -20.45 -14.68 7.25
N ALA A 511 -21.01 -15.88 7.11
CA ALA A 511 -20.30 -16.98 6.49
C ALA A 511 -20.07 -16.69 5.00
N THR A 512 -18.82 -16.76 4.54
CA THR A 512 -18.48 -16.68 3.12
C THR A 512 -18.99 -17.92 2.37
N LEU A 513 -19.39 -17.74 1.13
CA LEU A 513 -19.94 -18.82 0.31
C LEU A 513 -18.91 -19.33 -0.68
N THR A 514 -18.91 -20.66 -0.85
CA THR A 514 -18.15 -21.34 -1.90
C THR A 514 -18.92 -21.35 -3.23
N TYR A 515 -18.23 -21.63 -4.35
CA TYR A 515 -18.87 -21.68 -5.66
C TYR A 515 -20.04 -22.65 -5.70
N ASP A 516 -19.91 -23.87 -5.21
CA ASP A 516 -21.00 -24.85 -5.20
C ASP A 516 -22.22 -24.37 -4.40
N GLN A 517 -22.01 -23.63 -3.31
CA GLN A 517 -23.10 -23.05 -2.52
C GLN A 517 -23.84 -21.93 -3.26
N ILE A 518 -23.11 -21.04 -3.95
CA ILE A 518 -23.72 -20.00 -4.79
C ILE A 518 -24.49 -20.63 -5.96
N LEU A 519 -23.87 -21.59 -6.68
CA LEU A 519 -24.49 -22.27 -7.81
C LEU A 519 -25.73 -23.07 -7.38
N ALA A 520 -25.73 -23.68 -6.18
CA ALA A 520 -26.91 -24.35 -5.64
C ALA A 520 -28.04 -23.37 -5.33
N MET A 521 -27.73 -22.16 -4.81
CA MET A 521 -28.74 -21.12 -4.61
C MET A 521 -29.33 -20.64 -5.93
N LEU A 522 -28.50 -20.43 -6.95
CA LEU A 522 -28.94 -20.04 -8.31
C LEU A 522 -29.82 -21.13 -8.93
N CYS A 523 -29.41 -22.40 -8.86
CA CYS A 523 -30.17 -23.54 -9.35
C CYS A 523 -31.57 -23.58 -8.73
N ARG A 524 -31.66 -23.49 -7.38
CA ARG A 524 -32.96 -23.51 -6.67
C ARG A 524 -33.81 -22.28 -6.96
N ALA A 525 -33.21 -21.10 -7.08
CA ALA A 525 -33.91 -19.88 -7.46
C ALA A 525 -34.54 -19.96 -8.87
N SER A 526 -33.98 -20.81 -9.75
CA SER A 526 -34.51 -21.09 -11.09
C SER A 526 -35.49 -22.28 -11.12
N GLY A 527 -35.88 -22.82 -9.96
CA GLY A 527 -36.76 -23.99 -9.87
C GLY A 527 -36.08 -25.32 -10.13
N GLY A 528 -34.74 -25.35 -10.22
CA GLY A 528 -33.96 -26.57 -10.35
C GLY A 528 -33.75 -27.29 -9.01
N THR A 529 -33.32 -28.55 -9.08
CA THR A 529 -33.09 -29.39 -7.90
C THR A 529 -31.58 -29.60 -7.67
N ALA A 530 -31.02 -28.90 -6.67
CA ALA A 530 -29.70 -29.18 -6.11
C ALA A 530 -29.89 -29.67 -4.66
N SER A 531 -30.23 -30.95 -4.49
CA SER A 531 -30.57 -31.56 -3.20
C SER A 531 -30.06 -32.99 -3.09
N GLY A 532 -30.00 -33.57 -1.88
CA GLY A 532 -29.49 -34.92 -1.64
C GLY A 532 -28.00 -34.99 -1.35
N GLY A 533 -27.43 -36.20 -1.36
CA GLY A 533 -26.05 -36.45 -0.94
C GLY A 533 -24.98 -35.83 -1.84
N ASP A 534 -25.29 -35.57 -3.12
CA ASP A 534 -24.35 -35.01 -4.11
C ASP A 534 -24.84 -33.66 -4.69
N TRP A 535 -25.45 -32.83 -3.85
CA TRP A 535 -26.00 -31.53 -4.24
C TRP A 535 -24.95 -30.59 -4.87
N SER A 536 -23.68 -30.71 -4.45
CA SER A 536 -22.55 -29.88 -4.91
C SER A 536 -22.27 -30.15 -6.39
N ALA A 537 -22.08 -31.42 -6.77
CA ALA A 537 -21.85 -31.80 -8.16
C ALA A 537 -23.07 -31.48 -9.03
N ALA A 538 -24.29 -31.72 -8.53
CA ALA A 538 -25.52 -31.39 -9.25
C ALA A 538 -25.63 -29.88 -9.54
N ALA A 539 -25.27 -29.02 -8.59
CA ALA A 539 -25.28 -27.57 -8.75
C ALA A 539 -24.26 -27.10 -9.79
N VAL A 540 -23.04 -27.64 -9.76
CA VAL A 540 -21.97 -27.30 -10.70
C VAL A 540 -22.33 -27.76 -12.11
N SER A 541 -22.83 -28.98 -12.29
CA SER A 541 -23.26 -29.50 -13.59
C SER A 541 -24.41 -28.68 -14.17
N TRP A 542 -25.42 -28.39 -13.36
CA TRP A 542 -26.53 -27.52 -13.77
C TRP A 542 -26.05 -26.16 -14.24
N ALA A 543 -25.13 -25.51 -13.51
CA ALA A 543 -24.61 -24.21 -13.87
C ALA A 543 -23.81 -24.22 -15.17
N ALA A 544 -23.03 -25.28 -15.41
CA ALA A 544 -22.29 -25.48 -16.65
C ALA A 544 -23.22 -25.69 -17.84
N GLU A 545 -24.26 -26.56 -17.71
CA GLU A 545 -25.28 -26.83 -18.73
C GLU A 545 -26.07 -25.56 -19.11
N ASN A 546 -26.24 -24.61 -18.17
CA ASN A 546 -26.93 -23.35 -18.42
C ASN A 546 -25.96 -22.17 -18.77
N GLY A 547 -24.67 -22.46 -18.99
CA GLY A 547 -23.68 -21.47 -19.42
C GLY A 547 -23.27 -20.43 -18.36
N LEU A 548 -23.63 -20.61 -17.07
CA LEU A 548 -23.39 -19.64 -16.03
C LEU A 548 -21.91 -19.53 -15.65
N THR A 549 -21.15 -20.60 -15.86
CA THR A 549 -19.73 -20.70 -15.49
C THR A 549 -18.79 -20.65 -16.69
N GLU A 550 -19.31 -20.26 -17.86
CA GLU A 550 -18.52 -20.14 -19.09
C GLU A 550 -17.37 -19.12 -18.90
N GLY A 551 -16.13 -19.55 -19.14
CA GLY A 551 -14.94 -18.72 -18.98
C GLY A 551 -14.41 -18.63 -17.55
N LEU A 552 -15.09 -19.21 -16.54
CA LEU A 552 -14.60 -19.26 -15.16
C LEU A 552 -13.71 -20.50 -14.92
N THR A 553 -12.67 -20.31 -14.11
CA THR A 553 -11.81 -21.41 -13.61
C THR A 553 -11.87 -21.40 -12.08
N PHE A 554 -12.42 -22.44 -11.48
CA PHE A 554 -12.60 -22.54 -10.04
C PHE A 554 -12.62 -23.99 -9.55
N SER A 555 -12.38 -24.19 -8.24
CA SER A 555 -12.75 -25.43 -7.55
C SER A 555 -14.07 -25.22 -6.82
N PRO A 556 -14.97 -26.20 -6.78
CA PRO A 556 -16.30 -26.04 -6.18
C PRO A 556 -16.29 -25.57 -4.72
N LYS A 557 -15.23 -25.87 -3.97
CA LYS A 557 -15.07 -25.52 -2.55
C LYS A 557 -14.29 -24.23 -2.30
N ASP A 558 -13.80 -23.55 -3.35
CA ASP A 558 -13.17 -22.25 -3.21
C ASP A 558 -14.22 -21.18 -2.88
N ASN A 559 -13.82 -20.14 -2.16
CA ASN A 559 -14.66 -18.99 -1.91
C ASN A 559 -15.01 -18.29 -3.23
N CYS A 560 -16.29 -18.03 -3.45
CA CYS A 560 -16.76 -17.36 -4.66
C CYS A 560 -16.60 -15.83 -4.52
N PRO A 561 -15.81 -15.18 -5.40
CA PRO A 561 -15.62 -13.73 -5.36
C PRO A 561 -16.88 -13.00 -5.85
N ARG A 562 -17.01 -11.73 -5.47
CA ARG A 562 -18.15 -10.87 -5.82
C ARG A 562 -18.35 -10.73 -7.33
N SER A 563 -17.25 -10.65 -8.09
CA SER A 563 -17.27 -10.63 -9.56
C SER A 563 -18.03 -11.81 -10.14
N ASP A 564 -17.73 -13.01 -9.65
CA ASP A 564 -18.26 -14.26 -10.19
C ASP A 564 -19.70 -14.53 -9.78
N VAL A 565 -20.07 -14.09 -8.55
CA VAL A 565 -21.48 -14.12 -8.13
C VAL A 565 -22.33 -13.25 -9.06
N VAL A 566 -21.88 -12.04 -9.32
CA VAL A 566 -22.60 -11.10 -10.20
C VAL A 566 -22.56 -11.55 -11.66
N TYR A 567 -21.45 -12.14 -12.10
CA TYR A 567 -21.32 -12.73 -13.44
C TYR A 567 -22.31 -13.88 -13.67
N CYS A 568 -22.38 -14.83 -12.73
CA CYS A 568 -23.34 -15.94 -12.81
C CYS A 568 -24.80 -15.45 -12.79
N LEU A 569 -25.12 -14.45 -11.94
CA LEU A 569 -26.45 -13.82 -11.91
C LEU A 569 -26.81 -13.15 -13.25
N TRP A 570 -25.86 -12.43 -13.83
CA TRP A 570 -26.06 -11.77 -15.12
C TRP A 570 -26.29 -12.79 -16.24
N LYS A 571 -25.45 -13.83 -16.31
CA LYS A 571 -25.64 -14.92 -17.29
C LYS A 571 -26.99 -15.61 -17.18
N GLN A 572 -27.58 -15.67 -15.99
CA GLN A 572 -28.88 -16.29 -15.76
C GLN A 572 -30.07 -15.38 -16.09
N LEU A 573 -29.95 -14.04 -15.93
CA LEU A 573 -31.09 -13.12 -15.89
C LEU A 573 -31.05 -12.01 -16.96
N ALA A 574 -29.90 -11.76 -17.58
CA ALA A 574 -29.73 -10.79 -18.66
C ALA A 574 -29.68 -11.46 -20.02
#